data_66df3c3f710c51fea123a9a24a0870e5
#
_entry.id   66df3c3f710c51fea123a9a24a0870e5
#
_cell.length_a   1.000
_cell.length_b   1.000
_cell.length_c   1.000
_cell.angle_alpha   90.00
_cell.angle_beta   90.00
_cell.angle_gamma   90.00
#
_symmetry.space_group_name_H-M   'P 1'
#
loop_
_entity.id
_entity.type
_entity.pdbx_description
1 polymer ?
#
loop_
_entity_poly.entity_id
_entity_poly.type
_entity_poly.pdbx_seq_one_letter_code
_entity_poly.pdbx_strand_id
1 'polypeptide(L)'
;MDKIVIKGGNKLTGEVKVEGAKNAVLPILTASLLASDKPSKLVNVPALSDVETINNVLTTLNADVTYKKDENAVVVDATKTLNEEAPYEYVSKMRASILVMGPLLARLGHAIVALPGGCAIGSRPIEQHIKGFEALGAEIHLENGNIYANAKDGLKGTSIHLDFPSVGATQNIIMAASLAKGKTLIENAAKEPEIVDLANYINEMGGRITGAGTDTITINGVESLHGVEHAIIPDRIEAGTLLIAGAITRGDIFVRGAIKEHMASLVYKLEEMGVELDYQEDGIRVRAQGELQPVDIKTLPHPGFPTDMQSQMMALLLTANGHKVVTETVFENRFMHVAEFKRMNANINVEGRSAKLEGKSQLQGAQVKATDLRAAAALILAGLVADGKTSVTELTHLDRGYVDLHGKLKQLGADIERIND
;
A
#
# COMPACT_ATOMS: atom_id res chain seq x y z
N MET A 1 16.61 18.32 -12.92
CA MET A 1 15.64 17.88 -11.87
C MET A 1 14.71 16.85 -12.48
N ASP A 2 14.61 15.69 -11.87
CA ASP A 2 13.76 14.57 -12.35
C ASP A 2 12.29 14.98 -12.34
N LYS A 3 11.63 14.90 -13.48
CA LYS A 3 10.23 15.29 -13.65
C LYS A 3 9.54 14.46 -14.71
N ILE A 4 8.22 14.34 -14.60
CA ILE A 4 7.35 13.77 -15.63
C ILE A 4 6.62 14.91 -16.31
N VAL A 5 6.68 14.94 -17.65
CA VAL A 5 6.00 15.93 -18.49
C VAL A 5 4.89 15.21 -19.27
N ILE A 6 3.67 15.76 -19.19
CA ILE A 6 2.49 15.17 -19.81
C ILE A 6 1.81 16.23 -20.67
N LYS A 7 1.50 15.88 -21.91
CA LYS A 7 0.59 16.66 -22.76
C LYS A 7 -0.74 15.92 -22.79
N GLY A 8 -1.78 16.55 -22.24
CA GLY A 8 -3.11 15.95 -22.16
C GLY A 8 -3.84 15.86 -23.48
N GLY A 9 -4.87 15.03 -23.54
CA GLY A 9 -5.80 14.95 -24.65
C GLY A 9 -5.89 13.60 -25.36
N ASN A 10 -4.94 12.70 -25.13
CA ASN A 10 -4.97 11.37 -25.77
C ASN A 10 -5.87 10.41 -25.00
N LYS A 11 -6.71 9.66 -25.73
CA LYS A 11 -7.44 8.53 -25.17
C LYS A 11 -6.50 7.33 -25.04
N LEU A 12 -6.53 6.66 -23.89
CA LEU A 12 -5.73 5.47 -23.70
C LEU A 12 -6.41 4.24 -24.30
N THR A 13 -5.62 3.38 -24.90
CA THR A 13 -6.07 2.10 -25.47
C THR A 13 -5.00 1.02 -25.26
N GLY A 14 -5.42 -0.23 -25.31
CA GLY A 14 -4.51 -1.37 -25.20
C GLY A 14 -4.58 -2.10 -23.88
N GLU A 15 -3.51 -2.80 -23.54
CA GLU A 15 -3.41 -3.64 -22.37
C GLU A 15 -2.21 -3.25 -21.51
N VAL A 16 -2.38 -3.36 -20.20
CA VAL A 16 -1.33 -3.11 -19.21
C VAL A 16 -1.41 -4.13 -18.10
N LYS A 17 -0.26 -4.55 -17.58
CA LYS A 17 -0.17 -5.52 -16.48
C LYS A 17 0.15 -4.82 -15.16
N VAL A 18 -0.54 -5.24 -14.09
CA VAL A 18 -0.33 -4.79 -12.72
C VAL A 18 0.84 -5.54 -12.10
N GLU A 19 1.66 -4.83 -11.34
CA GLU A 19 2.76 -5.40 -10.57
C GLU A 19 2.27 -6.04 -9.26
N GLY A 20 3.16 -6.73 -8.56
CA GLY A 20 2.91 -7.20 -7.20
C GLY A 20 2.63 -6.05 -6.24
N ALA A 21 1.79 -6.31 -5.23
CA ALA A 21 1.32 -5.29 -4.29
C ALA A 21 2.43 -4.83 -3.34
N LYS A 22 2.71 -3.53 -3.33
CA LYS A 22 3.60 -2.89 -2.35
C LYS A 22 3.18 -3.25 -0.92
N ASN A 23 1.89 -3.05 -0.61
CA ASN A 23 1.36 -3.24 0.74
C ASN A 23 1.29 -4.71 1.18
N ALA A 24 1.51 -5.65 0.26
CA ALA A 24 1.66 -7.07 0.54
C ALA A 24 3.13 -7.50 0.66
N VAL A 25 3.98 -7.03 -0.25
CA VAL A 25 5.38 -7.47 -0.29
C VAL A 25 6.18 -7.02 0.93
N LEU A 26 5.93 -5.81 1.43
CA LEU A 26 6.68 -5.29 2.59
C LEU A 26 6.48 -6.15 3.85
N PRO A 27 5.24 -6.46 4.28
CA PRO A 27 5.05 -7.36 5.43
C PRO A 27 5.51 -8.80 5.14
N ILE A 28 5.37 -9.31 3.93
CA ILE A 28 5.80 -10.67 3.56
C ILE A 28 7.34 -10.78 3.60
N LEU A 29 8.06 -9.75 3.16
CA LEU A 29 9.52 -9.70 3.31
C LEU A 29 9.93 -9.73 4.79
N THR A 30 9.25 -9.01 5.67
CA THR A 30 9.52 -9.08 7.11
C THR A 30 9.17 -10.45 7.69
N ALA A 31 8.07 -11.07 7.24
CA ALA A 31 7.66 -12.41 7.67
C ALA A 31 8.64 -13.49 7.26
N SER A 32 9.45 -13.27 6.22
CA SER A 32 10.50 -14.22 5.83
C SER A 32 11.56 -14.45 6.92
N LEU A 33 11.69 -13.50 7.86
CA LEU A 33 12.54 -13.67 9.04
C LEU A 33 12.08 -14.80 9.97
N LEU A 34 10.82 -15.24 9.85
CA LEU A 34 10.24 -16.32 10.65
C LEU A 34 10.76 -17.71 10.25
N ALA A 35 11.30 -17.85 9.03
CA ALA A 35 11.82 -19.12 8.53
C ALA A 35 13.20 -19.42 9.11
N SER A 36 13.32 -20.49 9.89
CA SER A 36 14.57 -20.83 10.59
C SER A 36 15.38 -21.96 9.95
N ASP A 37 14.83 -22.66 8.96
CA ASP A 37 15.44 -23.87 8.41
C ASP A 37 16.04 -23.71 7.00
N LYS A 38 15.42 -22.91 6.14
CA LYS A 38 15.81 -22.71 4.74
C LYS A 38 15.31 -21.38 4.20
N PRO A 39 15.88 -20.89 3.06
CA PRO A 39 15.45 -19.64 2.46
C PRO A 39 14.00 -19.67 1.95
N SER A 40 13.36 -18.49 1.94
CA SER A 40 12.14 -18.24 1.19
C SER A 40 12.45 -17.53 -0.12
N LYS A 41 11.73 -17.89 -1.18
CA LYS A 41 11.76 -17.20 -2.46
C LYS A 41 10.42 -16.50 -2.69
N LEU A 42 10.45 -15.19 -2.76
CA LEU A 42 9.28 -14.38 -3.04
C LEU A 42 9.31 -13.96 -4.51
N VAL A 43 8.23 -14.24 -5.25
CA VAL A 43 8.11 -13.90 -6.66
C VAL A 43 7.00 -12.87 -6.88
N ASN A 44 6.95 -12.28 -8.07
CA ASN A 44 6.09 -11.14 -8.37
C ASN A 44 6.35 -9.94 -7.43
N VAL A 45 7.61 -9.74 -7.09
CA VAL A 45 8.06 -8.62 -6.24
C VAL A 45 8.21 -7.37 -7.10
N PRO A 46 7.51 -6.26 -6.76
CA PRO A 46 7.64 -5.03 -7.54
C PRO A 46 8.99 -4.35 -7.32
N ALA A 47 9.57 -3.79 -8.38
CA ALA A 47 10.86 -3.08 -8.32
C ALA A 47 10.66 -1.65 -7.77
N LEU A 48 10.42 -1.54 -6.47
CA LEU A 48 10.17 -0.30 -5.76
C LEU A 48 11.35 0.08 -4.85
N SER A 49 11.55 1.38 -4.63
CA SER A 49 12.56 1.85 -3.67
C SER A 49 12.28 1.38 -2.24
N ASP A 50 11.00 1.26 -1.85
CA ASP A 50 10.63 0.73 -0.54
C ASP A 50 11.00 -0.75 -0.36
N VAL A 51 11.01 -1.54 -1.44
CA VAL A 51 11.51 -2.93 -1.40
C VAL A 51 13.03 -2.96 -1.15
N GLU A 52 13.78 -2.08 -1.80
CA GLU A 52 15.22 -1.96 -1.54
C GLU A 52 15.48 -1.55 -0.08
N THR A 53 14.70 -0.63 0.45
CA THR A 53 14.82 -0.18 1.84
C THR A 53 14.57 -1.31 2.83
N ILE A 54 13.49 -2.09 2.68
CA ILE A 54 13.23 -3.21 3.58
C ILE A 54 14.29 -4.32 3.44
N ASN A 55 14.78 -4.58 2.25
CA ASN A 55 15.86 -5.53 2.03
C ASN A 55 17.12 -5.12 2.80
N ASN A 56 17.45 -3.83 2.83
CA ASN A 56 18.55 -3.30 3.63
C ASN A 56 18.32 -3.49 5.13
N VAL A 57 17.09 -3.27 5.62
CA VAL A 57 16.75 -3.55 7.01
C VAL A 57 17.00 -5.02 7.35
N LEU A 58 16.50 -5.94 6.51
CA LEU A 58 16.70 -7.37 6.72
C LEU A 58 18.19 -7.76 6.74
N THR A 59 18.98 -7.15 5.88
CA THR A 59 20.43 -7.36 5.84
C THR A 59 21.12 -6.91 7.14
N THR A 60 20.71 -5.78 7.71
CA THR A 60 21.24 -5.32 9.01
C THR A 60 20.83 -6.24 10.15
N LEU A 61 19.75 -6.99 10.01
CA LEU A 61 19.31 -8.00 10.97
C LEU A 61 20.01 -9.36 10.78
N ASN A 62 21.03 -9.41 9.92
CA ASN A 62 21.84 -10.59 9.60
C ASN A 62 21.11 -11.65 8.75
N ALA A 63 20.06 -11.28 8.04
CA ALA A 63 19.51 -12.13 6.98
C ALA A 63 20.31 -11.94 5.68
N ASP A 64 20.49 -13.01 4.93
CA ASP A 64 21.06 -12.93 3.58
C ASP A 64 19.94 -12.67 2.58
N VAL A 65 20.01 -11.53 1.91
CA VAL A 65 18.98 -11.10 0.95
C VAL A 65 19.58 -11.03 -0.44
N THR A 66 18.97 -11.75 -1.39
CA THR A 66 19.36 -11.70 -2.81
C THR A 66 18.18 -11.15 -3.61
N TYR A 67 18.35 -9.95 -4.16
CA TYR A 67 17.32 -9.32 -4.99
C TYR A 67 17.63 -9.55 -6.48
N LYS A 68 16.81 -10.42 -7.09
CA LYS A 68 16.89 -10.75 -8.52
C LYS A 68 15.90 -9.87 -9.28
N LYS A 69 16.28 -8.62 -9.56
CA LYS A 69 15.40 -7.62 -10.19
C LYS A 69 14.84 -8.08 -11.54
N ASP A 70 15.67 -8.74 -12.35
CA ASP A 70 15.27 -9.23 -13.68
C ASP A 70 14.21 -10.33 -13.62
N GLU A 71 14.12 -11.03 -12.49
CA GLU A 71 13.14 -12.09 -12.25
C GLU A 71 11.96 -11.61 -11.39
N ASN A 72 11.95 -10.35 -10.95
CA ASN A 72 11.00 -9.82 -9.96
C ASN A 72 10.93 -10.72 -8.72
N ALA A 73 12.07 -11.16 -8.23
CA ALA A 73 12.16 -12.11 -7.12
C ALA A 73 13.15 -11.65 -6.05
N VAL A 74 12.84 -11.99 -4.80
CA VAL A 74 13.74 -11.80 -3.66
C VAL A 74 13.86 -13.12 -2.92
N VAL A 75 15.10 -13.54 -2.65
CA VAL A 75 15.39 -14.70 -1.80
C VAL A 75 15.89 -14.19 -0.46
N VAL A 76 15.25 -14.61 0.62
CA VAL A 76 15.63 -14.26 1.99
C VAL A 76 16.03 -15.52 2.75
N ASP A 77 17.26 -15.55 3.24
CA ASP A 77 17.77 -16.59 4.12
C ASP A 77 17.95 -16.02 5.53
N ALA A 78 17.08 -16.41 6.44
CA ALA A 78 17.10 -16.01 7.85
C ALA A 78 17.53 -17.16 8.78
N THR A 79 18.30 -18.11 8.26
CA THR A 79 18.72 -19.30 9.03
C THR A 79 19.87 -19.01 10.01
N LYS A 80 20.60 -17.92 9.79
CA LYS A 80 21.65 -17.47 10.73
C LYS A 80 21.02 -16.82 11.97
N THR A 81 21.85 -16.66 13.02
CA THR A 81 21.44 -15.89 14.20
C THR A 81 21.12 -14.45 13.81
N LEU A 82 19.90 -14.02 14.07
CA LEU A 82 19.45 -12.65 13.75
C LEU A 82 19.98 -11.65 14.78
N ASN A 83 20.21 -10.42 14.33
CA ASN A 83 20.45 -9.27 15.20
C ASN A 83 19.11 -8.78 15.75
N GLU A 84 19.13 -8.30 17.00
CA GLU A 84 17.94 -7.83 17.69
C GLU A 84 17.53 -6.41 17.38
N GLU A 85 18.41 -5.62 16.75
CA GLU A 85 18.26 -4.18 16.57
C GLU A 85 18.13 -3.78 15.11
N ALA A 86 17.03 -3.07 14.79
CA ALA A 86 16.84 -2.40 13.51
C ALA A 86 17.21 -0.91 13.66
N PRO A 87 18.32 -0.45 13.02
CA PRO A 87 18.87 0.88 13.26
C PRO A 87 18.02 2.00 12.68
N TYR A 88 18.01 3.16 13.37
CA TYR A 88 17.29 4.36 12.99
C TYR A 88 17.51 4.79 11.53
N GLU A 89 18.70 4.64 11.02
CA GLU A 89 19.05 5.02 9.64
C GLU A 89 18.08 4.44 8.59
N TYR A 90 17.64 3.20 8.78
CA TYR A 90 16.71 2.53 7.86
C TYR A 90 15.24 2.70 8.27
N VAL A 91 14.96 2.62 9.57
CA VAL A 91 13.58 2.75 10.08
C VAL A 91 13.02 4.15 9.80
N SER A 92 13.84 5.19 9.88
CA SER A 92 13.44 6.57 9.58
C SER A 92 13.02 6.80 8.12
N LYS A 93 13.55 6.01 7.20
CA LYS A 93 13.25 6.12 5.76
C LYS A 93 11.90 5.53 5.39
N MET A 94 11.42 4.55 6.16
CA MET A 94 10.19 3.84 5.85
C MET A 94 9.52 3.31 7.12
N ARG A 95 8.31 3.78 7.35
CA ARG A 95 7.53 3.41 8.55
C ARG A 95 7.27 1.90 8.65
N ALA A 96 7.08 1.22 7.51
CA ALA A 96 6.84 -0.23 7.48
C ALA A 96 7.97 -1.05 8.12
N SER A 97 9.15 -0.46 8.33
CA SER A 97 10.27 -1.11 9.02
C SER A 97 9.93 -1.54 10.46
N ILE A 98 8.89 -0.95 11.08
CA ILE A 98 8.41 -1.40 12.40
C ILE A 98 7.88 -2.83 12.37
N LEU A 99 7.51 -3.35 11.20
CA LEU A 99 7.00 -4.71 11.05
C LEU A 99 8.04 -5.80 11.36
N VAL A 100 9.32 -5.47 11.48
CA VAL A 100 10.34 -6.42 11.90
C VAL A 100 10.22 -6.81 13.39
N MET A 101 9.48 -6.01 14.18
CA MET A 101 9.30 -6.30 15.62
C MET A 101 8.61 -7.64 15.85
N GLY A 102 7.56 -7.94 15.12
CA GLY A 102 6.84 -9.21 15.25
C GLY A 102 7.74 -10.43 15.06
N PRO A 103 8.42 -10.55 13.92
CA PRO A 103 9.36 -11.65 13.68
C PRO A 103 10.53 -11.71 14.67
N LEU A 104 11.10 -10.58 15.08
CA LEU A 104 12.19 -10.55 16.04
C LEU A 104 11.74 -11.04 17.42
N LEU A 105 10.59 -10.56 17.91
CA LEU A 105 10.01 -11.05 19.15
C LEU A 105 9.70 -12.56 19.10
N ALA A 106 9.15 -13.02 17.98
CA ALA A 106 8.83 -14.43 17.78
C ALA A 106 10.08 -15.32 17.78
N ARG A 107 11.13 -14.90 17.08
CA ARG A 107 12.37 -15.69 16.91
C ARG A 107 13.35 -15.54 18.07
N LEU A 108 13.53 -14.33 18.60
CA LEU A 108 14.56 -14.02 19.59
C LEU A 108 14.01 -13.78 20.99
N GLY A 109 12.73 -13.47 21.14
CA GLY A 109 12.14 -13.06 22.41
C GLY A 109 12.42 -11.61 22.78
N HIS A 110 13.16 -10.86 21.95
CA HIS A 110 13.47 -9.46 22.18
C HIS A 110 13.71 -8.73 20.86
N ALA A 111 13.47 -7.42 20.85
CA ALA A 111 13.68 -6.57 19.69
C ALA A 111 13.95 -5.12 20.14
N ILE A 112 14.81 -4.45 19.39
CA ILE A 112 15.07 -3.01 19.54
C ILE A 112 14.81 -2.38 18.18
N VAL A 113 13.81 -1.53 18.10
CA VAL A 113 13.42 -0.86 16.84
C VAL A 113 13.27 0.63 17.09
N ALA A 114 13.88 1.45 16.27
CA ALA A 114 13.74 2.89 16.36
C ALA A 114 12.27 3.29 16.18
N LEU A 115 11.83 4.31 16.92
CA LEU A 115 10.49 4.89 16.71
C LEU A 115 10.39 5.41 15.29
N PRO A 116 9.34 5.03 14.54
CA PRO A 116 9.15 5.54 13.21
C PRO A 116 8.87 7.04 13.25
N GLY A 117 9.44 7.79 12.29
CA GLY A 117 9.20 9.21 12.13
C GLY A 117 7.75 9.54 11.78
N GLY A 118 7.42 10.83 11.80
CA GLY A 118 6.11 11.32 11.36
C GLY A 118 5.82 10.99 9.89
N CYS A 119 4.54 10.99 9.53
CA CYS A 119 4.08 10.78 8.17
C CYS A 119 3.42 12.05 7.64
N ALA A 120 3.68 12.40 6.37
CA ALA A 120 3.12 13.59 5.74
C ALA A 120 1.59 13.60 5.71
N ILE A 121 0.96 12.44 5.58
CA ILE A 121 -0.51 12.29 5.48
C ILE A 121 -1.24 12.25 6.81
N GLY A 122 -0.51 12.23 7.93
CA GLY A 122 -1.11 12.26 9.28
C GLY A 122 -0.34 11.46 10.31
N SER A 123 -0.79 11.52 11.56
CA SER A 123 -0.25 10.70 12.61
C SER A 123 -0.58 9.23 12.38
N ARG A 124 0.40 8.39 12.64
CA ARG A 124 0.22 6.93 12.59
C ARG A 124 0.74 6.35 13.89
N PRO A 125 -0.06 6.41 14.95
CA PRO A 125 0.38 5.95 16.27
C PRO A 125 0.69 4.45 16.23
N ILE A 126 1.62 4.02 17.08
CA ILE A 126 2.06 2.63 17.20
C ILE A 126 1.43 1.92 18.41
N GLU A 127 0.50 2.58 19.09
CA GLU A 127 -0.11 2.08 20.33
C GLU A 127 -0.77 0.71 20.13
N GLN A 128 -1.40 0.47 18.99
CA GLN A 128 -2.04 -0.84 18.73
C GLN A 128 -1.02 -1.96 18.57
N HIS A 129 0.16 -1.68 17.99
CA HIS A 129 1.27 -2.63 17.94
C HIS A 129 1.75 -2.98 19.34
N ILE A 130 1.99 -1.96 20.16
CA ILE A 130 2.46 -2.12 21.54
C ILE A 130 1.43 -2.89 22.37
N LYS A 131 0.15 -2.52 22.28
CA LYS A 131 -0.95 -3.21 22.96
C LYS A 131 -0.96 -4.70 22.64
N GLY A 132 -0.81 -5.05 21.36
CA GLY A 132 -0.77 -6.45 20.91
C GLY A 132 0.43 -7.21 21.49
N PHE A 133 1.62 -6.63 21.43
CA PHE A 133 2.83 -7.27 21.96
C PHE A 133 2.79 -7.44 23.48
N GLU A 134 2.30 -6.43 24.21
CA GLU A 134 2.13 -6.51 25.66
C GLU A 134 1.11 -7.58 26.05
N ALA A 135 0.00 -7.70 25.32
CA ALA A 135 -0.98 -8.74 25.51
C ALA A 135 -0.39 -10.14 25.31
N LEU A 136 0.53 -10.32 24.36
CA LEU A 136 1.26 -11.57 24.12
C LEU A 136 2.34 -11.85 25.18
N GLY A 137 2.59 -10.94 26.12
CA GLY A 137 3.52 -11.12 27.22
C GLY A 137 4.85 -10.37 27.09
N ALA A 138 5.00 -9.49 26.10
CA ALA A 138 6.19 -8.66 25.98
C ALA A 138 6.14 -7.48 26.95
N GLU A 139 7.27 -7.17 27.57
CA GLU A 139 7.49 -5.90 28.29
C GLU A 139 8.07 -4.89 27.31
N ILE A 140 7.45 -3.72 27.20
CA ILE A 140 7.86 -2.70 26.24
C ILE A 140 8.12 -1.38 26.97
N HIS A 141 9.25 -0.76 26.67
CA HIS A 141 9.54 0.61 27.09
C HIS A 141 10.16 1.42 25.95
N LEU A 142 10.01 2.73 26.03
CA LEU A 142 10.54 3.67 25.06
C LEU A 142 11.69 4.43 25.73
N GLU A 143 12.86 4.40 25.09
CA GLU A 143 14.05 5.06 25.59
C GLU A 143 14.94 5.50 24.43
N ASN A 144 15.44 6.73 24.51
CA ASN A 144 16.38 7.29 23.53
C ASN A 144 15.90 7.17 22.07
N GLY A 145 14.59 7.30 21.84
CA GLY A 145 14.00 7.20 20.49
C GLY A 145 13.85 5.78 19.97
N ASN A 146 14.04 4.76 20.80
CA ASN A 146 13.89 3.36 20.47
C ASN A 146 12.77 2.69 21.25
N ILE A 147 12.17 1.67 20.62
CA ILE A 147 11.25 0.75 21.28
C ILE A 147 12.04 -0.47 21.69
N TYR A 148 12.05 -0.75 23.00
CA TYR A 148 12.65 -1.97 23.56
C TYR A 148 11.53 -2.93 23.92
N ALA A 149 11.53 -4.11 23.34
CA ALA A 149 10.57 -5.17 23.60
C ALA A 149 11.27 -6.44 24.07
N ASN A 150 10.76 -7.02 25.16
CA ASN A 150 11.36 -8.21 25.76
C ASN A 150 10.25 -9.16 26.25
N ALA A 151 10.26 -10.38 25.75
CA ALA A 151 9.38 -11.46 26.19
C ALA A 151 10.24 -12.55 26.87
N LYS A 152 10.64 -12.31 28.12
CA LYS A 152 11.53 -13.20 28.90
C LYS A 152 11.07 -14.63 28.96
N ASP A 153 9.75 -14.84 29.12
CA ASP A 153 9.12 -16.16 29.27
C ASP A 153 8.53 -16.66 27.95
N GLY A 154 8.91 -16.05 26.81
CA GLY A 154 8.33 -16.29 25.50
C GLY A 154 6.96 -15.64 25.33
N LEU A 155 6.51 -15.55 24.08
CA LEU A 155 5.19 -15.04 23.76
C LEU A 155 4.13 -16.10 24.01
N LYS A 156 3.00 -15.67 24.55
CA LYS A 156 1.85 -16.55 24.87
C LYS A 156 0.59 -16.04 24.21
N GLY A 157 -0.13 -16.94 23.54
CA GLY A 157 -1.40 -16.62 22.90
C GLY A 157 -2.44 -16.07 23.87
N THR A 158 -3.24 -15.14 23.39
CA THR A 158 -4.27 -14.45 24.15
C THR A 158 -5.31 -13.83 23.21
N SER A 159 -6.37 -13.27 23.76
CA SER A 159 -7.33 -12.47 23.00
C SER A 159 -6.91 -11.01 22.99
N ILE A 160 -6.89 -10.41 21.80
CA ILE A 160 -6.50 -9.03 21.60
C ILE A 160 -7.62 -8.32 20.82
N HIS A 161 -8.17 -7.26 21.41
CA HIS A 161 -9.14 -6.40 20.74
C HIS A 161 -8.47 -5.12 20.30
N LEU A 162 -8.47 -4.83 18.97
CA LEU A 162 -7.93 -3.60 18.43
C LEU A 162 -8.97 -2.48 18.53
N ASP A 163 -8.54 -1.29 18.93
CA ASP A 163 -9.44 -0.14 19.07
C ASP A 163 -9.92 0.37 17.70
N PHE A 164 -9.13 0.13 16.66
CA PHE A 164 -9.50 0.33 15.27
C PHE A 164 -8.77 -0.71 14.42
N PRO A 165 -9.25 -1.04 13.20
CA PRO A 165 -8.66 -2.09 12.37
C PRO A 165 -7.35 -1.62 11.72
N SER A 166 -6.30 -1.53 12.54
CA SER A 166 -4.96 -1.15 12.10
C SER A 166 -4.34 -2.25 11.25
N VAL A 167 -3.97 -1.93 10.02
CA VAL A 167 -3.30 -2.86 9.09
C VAL A 167 -1.94 -3.27 9.67
N GLY A 168 -1.11 -2.31 10.02
CA GLY A 168 0.24 -2.58 10.56
C GLY A 168 0.21 -3.38 11.85
N ALA A 169 -0.66 -3.03 12.80
CA ALA A 169 -0.78 -3.76 14.06
C ALA A 169 -1.28 -5.19 13.83
N THR A 170 -2.28 -5.39 12.97
CA THR A 170 -2.77 -6.71 12.62
C THR A 170 -1.63 -7.59 12.06
N GLN A 171 -0.84 -7.05 11.13
CA GLN A 171 0.29 -7.78 10.53
C GLN A 171 1.36 -8.13 11.56
N ASN A 172 1.75 -7.16 12.38
CA ASN A 172 2.78 -7.37 13.40
C ASN A 172 2.36 -8.41 14.44
N ILE A 173 1.11 -8.35 14.90
CA ILE A 173 0.56 -9.31 15.86
C ILE A 173 0.47 -10.72 15.24
N ILE A 174 0.02 -10.83 13.99
CA ILE A 174 0.00 -12.11 13.26
C ILE A 174 1.39 -12.74 13.26
N MET A 175 2.41 -11.98 12.89
CA MET A 175 3.78 -12.50 12.81
C MET A 175 4.32 -12.93 14.19
N ALA A 176 4.10 -12.12 15.22
CA ALA A 176 4.52 -12.45 16.58
C ALA A 176 3.79 -13.69 17.12
N ALA A 177 2.48 -13.77 16.90
CA ALA A 177 1.65 -14.86 17.39
C ALA A 177 1.91 -16.19 16.68
N SER A 178 2.49 -16.16 15.47
CA SER A 178 2.73 -17.37 14.67
C SER A 178 3.67 -18.36 15.34
N LEU A 179 4.58 -17.90 16.21
CA LEU A 179 5.49 -18.74 17.01
C LEU A 179 5.17 -18.68 18.52
N ALA A 180 4.12 -17.95 18.92
CA ALA A 180 3.71 -17.87 20.32
C ALA A 180 3.14 -19.20 20.81
N LYS A 181 3.27 -19.45 22.09
CA LYS A 181 2.72 -20.67 22.72
C LYS A 181 1.20 -20.52 22.91
N GLY A 182 0.43 -21.39 22.29
CA GLY A 182 -1.02 -21.40 22.41
C GLY A 182 -1.74 -20.67 21.30
N LYS A 183 -2.97 -20.26 21.58
CA LYS A 183 -3.91 -19.66 20.62
C LYS A 183 -4.03 -18.16 20.85
N THR A 184 -3.92 -17.39 19.76
CA THR A 184 -4.19 -15.95 19.76
C THR A 184 -5.44 -15.65 18.94
N LEU A 185 -6.29 -14.78 19.48
CA LEU A 185 -7.47 -14.27 18.80
C LEU A 185 -7.31 -12.76 18.63
N ILE A 186 -7.36 -12.28 17.38
CA ILE A 186 -7.37 -10.84 17.09
C ILE A 186 -8.80 -10.47 16.71
N GLU A 187 -9.42 -9.58 17.49
CA GLU A 187 -10.74 -9.04 17.22
C GLU A 187 -10.62 -7.61 16.67
N ASN A 188 -11.55 -7.21 15.82
CA ASN A 188 -11.51 -5.96 15.09
C ASN A 188 -10.24 -5.82 14.23
N ALA A 189 -9.83 -6.93 13.62
CA ALA A 189 -8.67 -7.01 12.76
C ALA A 189 -8.89 -6.26 11.43
N ALA A 190 -7.80 -5.81 10.82
CA ALA A 190 -7.83 -5.33 9.44
C ALA A 190 -8.15 -6.48 8.48
N LYS A 191 -8.86 -6.17 7.39
CA LYS A 191 -9.45 -7.16 6.45
C LYS A 191 -8.89 -7.10 5.05
N GLU A 192 -7.90 -6.24 4.79
CA GLU A 192 -7.35 -5.99 3.46
C GLU A 192 -6.84 -7.28 2.81
N PRO A 193 -6.90 -7.38 1.47
CA PRO A 193 -6.33 -8.52 0.74
C PRO A 193 -4.88 -8.82 1.09
N GLU A 194 -4.11 -7.81 1.45
CA GLU A 194 -2.71 -7.91 1.87
C GLU A 194 -2.55 -8.66 3.21
N ILE A 195 -3.55 -8.56 4.09
CA ILE A 195 -3.61 -9.36 5.33
C ILE A 195 -3.81 -10.84 5.00
N VAL A 196 -4.71 -11.12 4.05
CA VAL A 196 -4.97 -12.49 3.58
C VAL A 196 -3.70 -13.07 2.94
N ASP A 197 -3.00 -12.30 2.13
CA ASP A 197 -1.75 -12.72 1.49
C ASP A 197 -0.66 -13.07 2.50
N LEU A 198 -0.49 -12.23 3.53
CA LEU A 198 0.44 -12.50 4.63
C LEU A 198 0.07 -13.81 5.37
N ALA A 199 -1.21 -13.99 5.70
CA ALA A 199 -1.67 -15.21 6.37
C ALA A 199 -1.46 -16.45 5.51
N ASN A 200 -1.71 -16.36 4.20
CA ASN A 200 -1.46 -17.46 3.27
C ASN A 200 0.01 -17.82 3.20
N TYR A 201 0.90 -16.82 3.12
CA TYR A 201 2.34 -17.05 3.14
C TYR A 201 2.79 -17.77 4.42
N ILE A 202 2.37 -17.30 5.59
CA ILE A 202 2.73 -17.92 6.87
C ILE A 202 2.15 -19.34 6.97
N ASN A 203 0.94 -19.58 6.46
CA ASN A 203 0.36 -20.92 6.42
C ASN A 203 1.15 -21.87 5.50
N GLU A 204 1.62 -21.39 4.37
CA GLU A 204 2.52 -22.16 3.49
C GLU A 204 3.84 -22.51 4.19
N MET A 205 4.31 -21.64 5.09
CA MET A 205 5.50 -21.89 5.93
C MET A 205 5.26 -22.92 7.04
N GLY A 206 4.04 -23.42 7.21
CA GLY A 206 3.64 -24.34 8.27
C GLY A 206 2.88 -23.67 9.42
N GLY A 207 2.49 -22.41 9.29
CA GLY A 207 1.67 -21.69 10.25
C GLY A 207 0.22 -22.17 10.27
N ARG A 208 -0.53 -21.72 11.29
CA ARG A 208 -1.93 -22.10 11.50
C ARG A 208 -2.79 -20.87 11.76
N ILE A 209 -3.13 -20.15 10.69
CA ILE A 209 -3.90 -18.91 10.73
C ILE A 209 -5.23 -19.13 10.02
N THR A 210 -6.34 -18.77 10.66
CA THR A 210 -7.68 -18.79 10.08
C THR A 210 -8.37 -17.46 10.30
N GLY A 211 -9.36 -17.13 9.46
CA GLY A 211 -10.17 -15.92 9.59
C GLY A 211 -9.55 -14.66 8.97
N ALA A 212 -8.40 -14.73 8.32
CA ALA A 212 -7.85 -13.59 7.60
C ALA A 212 -8.83 -13.09 6.51
N GLY A 213 -9.02 -11.78 6.42
CA GLY A 213 -10.05 -11.17 5.56
C GLY A 213 -11.38 -10.95 6.28
N THR A 214 -11.51 -11.39 7.53
CA THR A 214 -12.63 -11.11 8.42
C THR A 214 -12.16 -10.24 9.59
N ASP A 215 -13.09 -9.78 10.41
CA ASP A 215 -12.77 -8.98 11.60
C ASP A 215 -12.14 -9.78 12.75
N THR A 216 -12.12 -11.11 12.63
CA THR A 216 -11.59 -12.00 13.68
C THR A 216 -10.60 -12.99 13.09
N ILE A 217 -9.35 -12.90 13.54
CA ILE A 217 -8.27 -13.78 13.09
C ILE A 217 -7.81 -14.66 14.25
N THR A 218 -7.72 -15.96 14.00
CA THR A 218 -7.24 -16.95 14.95
C THR A 218 -5.87 -17.46 14.52
N ILE A 219 -4.89 -17.42 15.42
CA ILE A 219 -3.54 -17.93 15.19
C ILE A 219 -3.21 -18.97 16.25
N ASN A 220 -2.97 -20.21 15.83
CA ASN A 220 -2.40 -21.23 16.69
C ASN A 220 -0.90 -21.25 16.48
N GLY A 221 -0.12 -20.89 17.51
CA GLY A 221 1.33 -20.85 17.41
C GLY A 221 1.92 -22.21 17.10
N VAL A 222 3.03 -22.22 16.37
CA VAL A 222 3.81 -23.43 16.05
C VAL A 222 5.24 -23.25 16.55
N GLU A 223 5.98 -24.35 16.66
CA GLU A 223 7.36 -24.31 17.18
C GLU A 223 8.35 -23.73 16.17
N SER A 224 8.13 -23.95 14.87
CA SER A 224 9.01 -23.46 13.80
C SER A 224 8.24 -23.27 12.51
N LEU A 225 8.77 -22.39 11.66
CA LEU A 225 8.27 -22.10 10.32
C LEU A 225 9.38 -22.35 9.29
N HIS A 226 8.97 -22.73 8.09
CA HIS A 226 9.84 -23.17 7.02
C HIS A 226 9.90 -22.15 5.88
N GLY A 227 11.06 -21.99 5.26
CA GLY A 227 11.17 -21.21 4.02
C GLY A 227 10.37 -21.86 2.88
N VAL A 228 9.67 -21.02 2.09
CA VAL A 228 8.83 -21.48 0.97
C VAL A 228 8.93 -20.49 -0.19
N GLU A 229 8.45 -20.91 -1.35
CA GLU A 229 8.21 -20.01 -2.48
C GLU A 229 6.78 -19.46 -2.41
N HIS A 230 6.63 -18.15 -2.56
CA HIS A 230 5.33 -17.49 -2.51
C HIS A 230 5.26 -16.37 -3.55
N ALA A 231 4.13 -16.28 -4.26
CA ALA A 231 3.86 -15.20 -5.20
C ALA A 231 3.05 -14.09 -4.53
N ILE A 232 3.53 -12.86 -4.61
CA ILE A 232 2.84 -11.68 -4.09
C ILE A 232 1.59 -11.41 -4.91
N ILE A 233 0.48 -11.08 -4.25
CA ILE A 233 -0.77 -10.71 -4.95
C ILE A 233 -0.60 -9.45 -5.79
N PRO A 234 -1.41 -9.27 -6.85
CA PRO A 234 -1.38 -8.04 -7.64
C PRO A 234 -1.76 -6.81 -6.82
N ASP A 235 -1.17 -5.66 -7.17
CA ASP A 235 -1.42 -4.40 -6.48
C ASP A 235 -2.78 -3.82 -6.88
N ARG A 236 -3.76 -3.90 -5.98
CA ARG A 236 -5.11 -3.35 -6.20
C ARG A 236 -5.11 -1.83 -6.34
N ILE A 237 -4.17 -1.14 -5.73
CA ILE A 237 -4.07 0.33 -5.82
C ILE A 237 -3.51 0.76 -7.18
N GLU A 238 -2.48 0.08 -7.67
CA GLU A 238 -2.02 0.28 -9.05
C GLU A 238 -3.11 -0.06 -10.06
N ALA A 239 -3.79 -1.20 -9.89
CA ALA A 239 -4.90 -1.61 -10.74
C ALA A 239 -6.00 -0.55 -10.78
N GLY A 240 -6.42 -0.06 -9.61
CA GLY A 240 -7.41 1.02 -9.50
C GLY A 240 -6.96 2.31 -10.16
N THR A 241 -5.69 2.68 -10.00
CA THR A 241 -5.10 3.87 -10.66
C THR A 241 -5.16 3.72 -12.17
N LEU A 242 -4.84 2.56 -12.72
CA LEU A 242 -4.90 2.30 -14.16
C LEU A 242 -6.34 2.25 -14.68
N LEU A 243 -7.30 1.70 -13.93
CA LEU A 243 -8.72 1.78 -14.27
C LEU A 243 -9.19 3.24 -14.37
N ILE A 244 -8.78 4.07 -13.42
CA ILE A 244 -9.07 5.51 -13.46
C ILE A 244 -8.40 6.18 -14.66
N ALA A 245 -7.17 5.79 -15.01
CA ALA A 245 -6.49 6.32 -16.20
C ALA A 245 -7.30 6.05 -17.47
N GLY A 246 -7.83 4.85 -17.63
CA GLY A 246 -8.75 4.52 -18.73
C GLY A 246 -10.03 5.34 -18.71
N ALA A 247 -10.66 5.48 -17.54
CA ALA A 247 -11.90 6.22 -17.38
C ALA A 247 -11.73 7.73 -17.61
N ILE A 248 -10.70 8.34 -17.01
CA ILE A 248 -10.48 9.80 -17.08
C ILE A 248 -10.19 10.27 -18.50
N THR A 249 -9.48 9.47 -19.28
CA THR A 249 -9.17 9.78 -20.69
C THR A 249 -10.28 9.41 -21.66
N ARG A 250 -11.41 8.86 -21.15
CA ARG A 250 -12.49 8.29 -21.98
C ARG A 250 -11.95 7.24 -22.95
N GLY A 251 -11.02 6.44 -22.46
CA GLY A 251 -10.33 5.39 -23.20
C GLY A 251 -10.99 4.02 -23.09
N ASP A 252 -10.25 3.04 -23.53
CA ASP A 252 -10.64 1.63 -23.54
C ASP A 252 -9.39 0.78 -23.34
N ILE A 253 -9.15 0.34 -22.09
CA ILE A 253 -7.95 -0.44 -21.75
C ILE A 253 -8.31 -1.71 -20.96
N PHE A 254 -7.46 -2.73 -21.11
CA PHE A 254 -7.51 -3.93 -20.29
C PHE A 254 -6.41 -3.90 -19.25
N VAL A 255 -6.80 -4.01 -17.98
CA VAL A 255 -5.87 -4.02 -16.84
C VAL A 255 -5.71 -5.46 -16.36
N ARG A 256 -4.65 -6.12 -16.82
CA ARG A 256 -4.31 -7.48 -16.45
C ARG A 256 -3.83 -7.57 -15.02
N GLY A 257 -4.38 -8.50 -14.24
CA GLY A 257 -4.08 -8.66 -12.83
C GLY A 257 -5.03 -7.90 -11.90
N ALA A 258 -5.94 -7.07 -12.42
CA ALA A 258 -6.98 -6.44 -11.61
C ALA A 258 -8.00 -7.49 -11.15
N ILE A 259 -8.29 -7.50 -9.83
CA ILE A 259 -9.20 -8.47 -9.19
C ILE A 259 -10.35 -7.69 -8.56
N LYS A 260 -11.56 -7.91 -9.06
CA LYS A 260 -12.77 -7.20 -8.61
C LYS A 260 -12.96 -7.28 -7.08
N GLU A 261 -12.78 -8.45 -6.50
CA GLU A 261 -13.00 -8.72 -5.08
C GLU A 261 -12.04 -7.93 -4.18
N HIS A 262 -10.85 -7.56 -4.70
CA HIS A 262 -9.88 -6.75 -3.96
C HIS A 262 -10.21 -5.25 -3.97
N MET A 263 -11.12 -4.80 -4.85
CA MET A 263 -11.36 -3.39 -5.12
C MET A 263 -12.86 -3.07 -5.35
N ALA A 264 -13.73 -3.82 -4.68
CA ALA A 264 -15.18 -3.75 -4.89
C ALA A 264 -15.76 -2.34 -4.72
N SER A 265 -15.36 -1.62 -3.68
CA SER A 265 -15.86 -0.24 -3.44
C SER A 265 -15.50 0.72 -4.58
N LEU A 266 -14.30 0.60 -5.12
CA LEU A 266 -13.85 1.45 -6.23
C LEU A 266 -14.64 1.13 -7.51
N VAL A 267 -14.73 -0.15 -7.87
CA VAL A 267 -15.40 -0.53 -9.13
C VAL A 267 -16.89 -0.18 -9.10
N TYR A 268 -17.57 -0.30 -7.96
CA TYR A 268 -18.95 0.12 -7.82
C TYR A 268 -19.12 1.64 -8.02
N LYS A 269 -18.20 2.44 -7.49
CA LYS A 269 -18.22 3.90 -7.72
C LYS A 269 -17.96 4.26 -9.17
N LEU A 270 -17.07 3.56 -9.85
CA LEU A 270 -16.83 3.75 -11.28
C LEU A 270 -18.08 3.40 -12.09
N GLU A 271 -18.76 2.30 -11.78
CA GLU A 271 -20.02 1.92 -12.43
C GLU A 271 -21.13 2.96 -12.18
N GLU A 272 -21.28 3.47 -10.95
CA GLU A 272 -22.23 4.55 -10.63
C GLU A 272 -21.98 5.80 -11.47
N MET A 273 -20.72 6.10 -11.78
CA MET A 273 -20.34 7.23 -12.65
C MET A 273 -20.69 6.99 -14.13
N GLY A 274 -21.03 5.77 -14.50
CA GLY A 274 -21.28 5.39 -15.89
C GLY A 274 -20.08 4.82 -16.61
N VAL A 275 -19.01 4.46 -15.89
CA VAL A 275 -17.85 3.75 -16.45
C VAL A 275 -18.26 2.29 -16.70
N GLU A 276 -17.96 1.79 -17.88
CA GLU A 276 -18.23 0.41 -18.27
C GLU A 276 -17.05 -0.48 -17.86
N LEU A 277 -17.32 -1.50 -17.04
CA LEU A 277 -16.34 -2.47 -16.57
C LEU A 277 -16.73 -3.87 -17.00
N ASP A 278 -15.81 -4.56 -17.66
CA ASP A 278 -15.95 -5.97 -18.05
C ASP A 278 -14.97 -6.81 -17.22
N TYR A 279 -15.53 -7.63 -16.32
CA TYR A 279 -14.77 -8.45 -15.38
C TYR A 279 -14.42 -9.79 -16.05
N GLN A 280 -13.12 -10.03 -16.24
CA GLN A 280 -12.59 -11.25 -16.82
C GLN A 280 -11.75 -12.01 -15.77
N GLU A 281 -11.44 -13.27 -16.06
CA GLU A 281 -10.66 -14.12 -15.14
C GLU A 281 -9.27 -13.55 -14.82
N ASP A 282 -8.63 -12.94 -15.80
CA ASP A 282 -7.25 -12.45 -15.71
C ASP A 282 -7.12 -10.92 -15.62
N GLY A 283 -8.24 -10.20 -15.51
CA GLY A 283 -8.22 -8.75 -15.38
C GLY A 283 -9.57 -8.08 -15.61
N ILE A 284 -9.53 -6.75 -15.71
CA ILE A 284 -10.72 -5.91 -15.90
C ILE A 284 -10.49 -4.99 -17.10
N ARG A 285 -11.44 -5.01 -18.04
CA ARG A 285 -11.50 -4.02 -19.12
C ARG A 285 -12.31 -2.83 -18.65
N VAL A 286 -11.76 -1.63 -18.81
CA VAL A 286 -12.42 -0.38 -18.50
C VAL A 286 -12.63 0.41 -19.78
N ARG A 287 -13.86 0.93 -19.95
CA ARG A 287 -14.22 1.78 -21.06
C ARG A 287 -15.13 2.90 -20.57
N ALA A 288 -14.87 4.12 -20.98
CA ALA A 288 -15.70 5.26 -20.67
C ALA A 288 -15.95 6.10 -21.91
N GLN A 289 -17.13 6.72 -21.97
CA GLN A 289 -17.53 7.59 -23.07
C GLN A 289 -18.37 8.76 -22.53
N GLY A 290 -18.18 9.93 -23.11
CA GLY A 290 -19.02 11.08 -22.82
C GLY A 290 -18.91 11.60 -21.39
N GLU A 291 -20.02 12.10 -20.87
CA GLU A 291 -20.10 12.67 -19.53
C GLU A 291 -20.27 11.57 -18.47
N LEU A 292 -19.48 11.69 -17.39
CA LEU A 292 -19.59 10.82 -16.22
C LEU A 292 -20.49 11.49 -15.16
N GLN A 293 -21.23 10.67 -14.42
CA GLN A 293 -22.10 11.13 -13.34
C GLN A 293 -21.31 11.46 -12.09
N PRO A 294 -21.74 12.47 -11.31
CA PRO A 294 -21.11 12.77 -10.02
C PRO A 294 -21.43 11.69 -8.99
N VAL A 295 -20.46 11.38 -8.16
CA VAL A 295 -20.61 10.51 -6.98
C VAL A 295 -19.89 11.10 -5.78
N ASP A 296 -20.32 10.76 -4.58
CA ASP A 296 -19.63 11.09 -3.35
C ASP A 296 -18.74 9.92 -2.91
N ILE A 297 -17.61 10.25 -2.32
CA ILE A 297 -16.64 9.27 -1.80
C ILE A 297 -16.41 9.52 -0.31
N LYS A 298 -16.39 8.44 0.45
CA LYS A 298 -15.98 8.44 1.85
C LYS A 298 -14.99 7.31 2.07
N THR A 299 -13.77 7.65 2.46
CA THR A 299 -12.77 6.62 2.76
C THR A 299 -13.10 5.92 4.07
N LEU A 300 -12.93 4.61 4.09
CA LEU A 300 -13.20 3.75 5.23
C LEU A 300 -12.22 2.58 5.22
N PRO A 301 -11.98 1.92 6.35
CA PRO A 301 -11.25 0.65 6.36
C PRO A 301 -11.86 -0.36 5.38
N HIS A 302 -11.01 -1.21 4.81
CA HIS A 302 -11.46 -2.24 3.87
C HIS A 302 -12.60 -3.10 4.48
N PRO A 303 -13.68 -3.41 3.77
CA PRO A 303 -13.89 -3.25 2.32
C PRO A 303 -14.49 -1.91 1.88
N GLY A 304 -14.46 -0.88 2.71
CA GLY A 304 -14.86 0.46 2.31
C GLY A 304 -13.90 1.06 1.27
N PHE A 305 -14.21 2.28 0.80
CA PHE A 305 -13.39 2.94 -0.21
C PHE A 305 -11.98 3.22 0.34
N PRO A 306 -10.91 2.72 -0.33
CA PRO A 306 -9.56 2.81 0.22
C PRO A 306 -9.02 4.24 0.17
N THR A 307 -8.43 4.67 1.29
CA THR A 307 -7.77 5.98 1.39
C THR A 307 -6.64 6.13 0.37
N ASP A 308 -5.99 5.03 -0.02
CA ASP A 308 -4.93 5.03 -1.04
C ASP A 308 -5.43 5.30 -2.47
N MET A 309 -6.75 5.31 -2.68
CA MET A 309 -7.39 5.67 -3.95
C MET A 309 -8.09 7.04 -3.91
N GLN A 310 -8.06 7.75 -2.78
CA GLN A 310 -8.79 9.01 -2.61
C GLN A 310 -8.35 10.06 -3.63
N SER A 311 -7.05 10.33 -3.74
CA SER A 311 -6.54 11.38 -4.64
C SER A 311 -6.74 11.06 -6.12
N GLN A 312 -6.56 9.80 -6.52
CA GLN A 312 -6.79 9.34 -7.90
C GLN A 312 -8.27 9.48 -8.27
N MET A 313 -9.17 9.08 -7.37
CA MET A 313 -10.61 9.23 -7.59
C MET A 313 -11.01 10.70 -7.66
N MET A 314 -10.38 11.56 -6.86
CA MET A 314 -10.61 13.01 -6.92
C MET A 314 -10.24 13.57 -8.31
N ALA A 315 -9.13 13.12 -8.90
CA ALA A 315 -8.76 13.51 -10.26
C ALA A 315 -9.88 13.18 -11.27
N LEU A 316 -10.45 11.97 -11.18
CA LEU A 316 -11.57 11.56 -12.03
C LEU A 316 -12.82 12.43 -11.78
N LEU A 317 -13.15 12.69 -10.52
CA LEU A 317 -14.31 13.50 -10.14
C LEU A 317 -14.22 14.95 -10.64
N LEU A 318 -13.02 15.49 -10.83
CA LEU A 318 -12.83 16.82 -11.44
C LEU A 318 -13.35 16.89 -12.88
N THR A 319 -13.43 15.75 -13.56
CA THR A 319 -13.90 15.67 -14.94
C THR A 319 -15.41 15.38 -15.06
N ALA A 320 -16.09 15.15 -13.95
CA ALA A 320 -17.53 14.94 -13.89
C ALA A 320 -18.25 16.24 -13.52
N ASN A 321 -19.40 16.49 -14.14
CA ASN A 321 -20.23 17.64 -13.79
C ASN A 321 -21.01 17.37 -12.49
N GLY A 322 -21.54 18.45 -11.88
CA GLY A 322 -22.34 18.36 -10.66
C GLY A 322 -21.55 18.54 -9.37
N HIS A 323 -22.23 18.41 -8.25
CA HIS A 323 -21.66 18.54 -6.91
C HIS A 323 -21.14 17.19 -6.42
N LYS A 324 -19.90 17.17 -5.91
CA LYS A 324 -19.25 15.97 -5.40
C LYS A 324 -18.56 16.27 -4.08
N VAL A 325 -18.63 15.36 -3.15
CA VAL A 325 -17.97 15.46 -1.85
C VAL A 325 -17.06 14.25 -1.64
N VAL A 326 -15.82 14.53 -1.28
CA VAL A 326 -14.82 13.51 -0.90
C VAL A 326 -14.52 13.70 0.59
N THR A 327 -14.86 12.71 1.40
CA THR A 327 -14.62 12.72 2.85
C THR A 327 -13.52 11.75 3.20
N GLU A 328 -12.45 12.24 3.84
CA GLU A 328 -11.31 11.44 4.30
C GLU A 328 -11.47 11.15 5.78
N THR A 329 -11.66 9.88 6.14
CA THR A 329 -11.86 9.48 7.54
C THR A 329 -10.65 8.77 8.15
N VAL A 330 -9.69 8.32 7.33
CA VAL A 330 -8.56 7.50 7.80
C VAL A 330 -7.36 8.35 8.21
N PHE A 331 -6.97 9.31 7.37
CA PHE A 331 -5.85 10.19 7.65
C PHE A 331 -6.27 11.66 7.71
N GLU A 332 -5.80 12.38 8.71
CA GLU A 332 -6.18 13.77 8.98
C GLU A 332 -5.54 14.78 8.02
N ASN A 333 -4.45 14.43 7.36
CA ASN A 333 -3.71 15.34 6.47
C ASN A 333 -3.53 14.74 5.07
N ARG A 334 -4.65 14.39 4.42
CA ARG A 334 -4.60 13.75 3.10
C ARG A 334 -5.29 14.53 1.99
N PHE A 335 -5.26 15.88 2.10
CA PHE A 335 -5.71 16.80 1.05
C PHE A 335 -4.61 17.74 0.57
N MET A 336 -3.34 17.43 0.81
CA MET A 336 -2.21 18.25 0.37
C MET A 336 -2.15 18.43 -1.15
N HIS A 337 -2.61 17.43 -1.90
CA HIS A 337 -2.69 17.47 -3.37
C HIS A 337 -3.71 18.48 -3.90
N VAL A 338 -4.66 18.91 -3.08
CA VAL A 338 -5.70 19.87 -3.50
C VAL A 338 -5.08 21.21 -3.91
N ALA A 339 -4.07 21.70 -3.21
CA ALA A 339 -3.37 22.91 -3.59
C ALA A 339 -2.72 22.79 -4.99
N GLU A 340 -2.18 21.61 -5.29
CA GLU A 340 -1.58 21.34 -6.61
C GLU A 340 -2.65 21.20 -7.71
N PHE A 341 -3.79 20.59 -7.42
CA PHE A 341 -4.93 20.58 -8.35
C PHE A 341 -5.46 21.99 -8.63
N LYS A 342 -5.49 22.87 -7.64
CA LYS A 342 -5.88 24.27 -7.84
C LYS A 342 -4.95 25.00 -8.79
N ARG A 343 -3.65 24.68 -8.80
CA ARG A 343 -2.69 25.19 -9.79
C ARG A 343 -3.06 24.76 -11.21
N MET A 344 -3.76 23.65 -11.37
CA MET A 344 -4.30 23.13 -12.63
C MET A 344 -5.73 23.63 -12.92
N ASN A 345 -6.18 24.66 -12.25
CA ASN A 345 -7.51 25.24 -12.41
C ASN A 345 -8.67 24.37 -11.90
N ALA A 346 -8.42 23.52 -10.92
CA ALA A 346 -9.47 22.70 -10.30
C ALA A 346 -10.36 23.53 -9.36
N ASN A 347 -11.67 23.29 -9.42
CA ASN A 347 -12.65 23.91 -8.52
C ASN A 347 -12.93 23.00 -7.32
N ILE A 348 -12.10 23.15 -6.31
CA ILE A 348 -12.16 22.36 -5.08
C ILE A 348 -12.08 23.28 -3.86
N ASN A 349 -12.89 23.00 -2.85
CA ASN A 349 -12.80 23.66 -1.56
C ASN A 349 -12.75 22.61 -0.44
N VAL A 350 -11.75 22.71 0.45
CA VAL A 350 -11.57 21.81 1.59
C VAL A 350 -12.12 22.44 2.86
N GLU A 351 -13.01 21.74 3.53
CA GLU A 351 -13.55 22.10 4.85
C GLU A 351 -13.42 20.90 5.78
N GLY A 352 -12.53 21.00 6.77
CA GLY A 352 -12.29 19.92 7.70
C GLY A 352 -11.80 18.64 7.01
N ARG A 353 -12.58 17.58 7.12
CA ARG A 353 -12.28 16.28 6.52
C ARG A 353 -12.94 16.06 5.16
N SER A 354 -13.53 17.08 4.58
CA SER A 354 -14.23 16.97 3.30
C SER A 354 -13.69 17.93 2.27
N ALA A 355 -13.58 17.46 1.04
CA ALA A 355 -13.32 18.26 -0.13
C ALA A 355 -14.60 18.34 -0.97
N LYS A 356 -15.01 19.55 -1.33
CA LYS A 356 -16.19 19.82 -2.17
C LYS A 356 -15.73 20.18 -3.57
N LEU A 357 -16.21 19.48 -4.57
CA LEU A 357 -15.91 19.70 -5.98
C LEU A 357 -17.18 20.13 -6.69
N GLU A 358 -17.14 21.31 -7.33
CA GLU A 358 -18.30 21.91 -7.99
C GLU A 358 -18.12 21.94 -9.51
N GLY A 359 -19.07 21.33 -10.22
CA GLY A 359 -19.05 21.31 -11.67
C GLY A 359 -17.87 20.56 -12.27
N LYS A 360 -17.75 20.62 -13.59
CA LYS A 360 -16.62 20.07 -14.33
C LYS A 360 -15.49 21.10 -14.40
N SER A 361 -14.32 20.77 -13.86
CA SER A 361 -13.16 21.64 -13.94
C SER A 361 -12.57 21.65 -15.35
N GLN A 362 -12.22 22.83 -15.85
CA GLN A 362 -11.44 23.00 -17.08
C GLN A 362 -9.95 22.93 -16.71
N LEU A 363 -9.42 21.71 -16.61
CA LEU A 363 -8.05 21.48 -16.15
C LEU A 363 -7.04 22.03 -17.17
N GLN A 364 -6.04 22.74 -16.67
CA GLN A 364 -4.96 23.32 -17.43
C GLN A 364 -3.61 22.79 -16.95
N GLY A 365 -2.71 22.53 -17.90
CA GLY A 365 -1.36 22.12 -17.60
C GLY A 365 -0.63 23.14 -16.74
N ALA A 366 0.12 22.68 -15.75
CA ALA A 366 0.88 23.51 -14.84
C ALA A 366 2.13 22.78 -14.34
N GLN A 367 3.01 23.52 -13.69
CA GLN A 367 4.10 22.93 -12.91
C GLN A 367 3.56 22.59 -11.53
N VAL A 368 3.55 21.32 -11.18
CA VAL A 368 3.05 20.81 -9.90
C VAL A 368 4.08 19.88 -9.27
N LYS A 369 4.00 19.72 -7.95
CA LYS A 369 4.88 18.80 -7.23
C LYS A 369 4.08 17.73 -6.52
N ALA A 370 4.59 16.51 -6.55
CA ALA A 370 4.03 15.42 -5.78
C ALA A 370 4.22 15.69 -4.28
N THR A 371 3.13 15.65 -3.52
CA THR A 371 3.15 15.87 -2.06
C THR A 371 3.30 14.56 -1.28
N ASP A 372 2.91 13.46 -1.90
CA ASP A 372 3.03 12.09 -1.39
C ASP A 372 2.88 11.11 -2.55
N LEU A 373 3.04 9.82 -2.27
CA LEU A 373 2.99 8.75 -3.26
C LEU A 373 1.71 8.75 -4.10
N ARG A 374 0.53 8.81 -3.45
CA ARG A 374 -0.76 8.68 -4.15
C ARG A 374 -1.13 9.99 -4.87
N ALA A 375 -0.77 11.11 -4.28
CA ALA A 375 -0.90 12.42 -4.91
C ALA A 375 -0.07 12.52 -6.20
N ALA A 376 1.11 11.92 -6.25
CA ALA A 376 1.92 11.87 -7.46
C ALA A 376 1.14 11.23 -8.62
N ALA A 377 0.55 10.07 -8.39
CA ALA A 377 -0.27 9.38 -9.39
C ALA A 377 -1.50 10.22 -9.79
N ALA A 378 -2.17 10.84 -8.82
CA ALA A 378 -3.34 11.68 -9.08
C ALA A 378 -3.04 12.90 -9.97
N LEU A 379 -1.89 13.54 -9.76
CA LEU A 379 -1.45 14.67 -10.59
C LEU A 379 -1.12 14.23 -12.01
N ILE A 380 -0.53 13.04 -12.17
CA ILE A 380 -0.30 12.45 -13.49
C ILE A 380 -1.63 12.18 -14.20
N LEU A 381 -2.61 11.60 -13.51
CA LEU A 381 -3.95 11.36 -14.06
C LEU A 381 -4.63 12.64 -14.51
N ALA A 382 -4.57 13.71 -13.72
CA ALA A 382 -5.09 15.02 -14.08
C ALA A 382 -4.36 15.58 -15.30
N GLY A 383 -3.05 15.40 -15.39
CA GLY A 383 -2.23 15.82 -16.54
C GLY A 383 -2.63 15.12 -17.85
N LEU A 384 -3.15 13.92 -17.79
CA LEU A 384 -3.61 13.17 -18.97
C LEU A 384 -4.77 13.86 -19.71
N VAL A 385 -5.52 14.73 -19.03
CA VAL A 385 -6.71 15.40 -19.57
C VAL A 385 -6.64 16.92 -19.51
N ALA A 386 -5.60 17.50 -18.93
CA ALA A 386 -5.42 18.93 -18.85
C ALA A 386 -5.04 19.51 -20.22
N ASP A 387 -5.50 20.72 -20.52
CA ASP A 387 -5.06 21.44 -21.70
C ASP A 387 -3.62 21.91 -21.54
N GLY A 388 -2.77 21.63 -22.52
CA GLY A 388 -1.36 22.01 -22.49
C GLY A 388 -0.48 20.96 -21.79
N LYS A 389 0.64 21.42 -21.24
CA LYS A 389 1.64 20.56 -20.62
C LYS A 389 1.61 20.66 -19.10
N THR A 390 1.66 19.52 -18.43
CA THR A 390 1.81 19.39 -16.98
C THR A 390 3.19 18.82 -16.67
N SER A 391 3.91 19.45 -15.75
CA SER A 391 5.19 18.93 -15.23
C SER A 391 5.02 18.55 -13.78
N VAL A 392 5.29 17.28 -13.45
CA VAL A 392 5.21 16.76 -12.08
C VAL A 392 6.62 16.51 -11.57
N THR A 393 6.98 17.14 -10.45
CA THR A 393 8.28 16.99 -9.77
C THR A 393 8.13 16.20 -8.46
N GLU A 394 9.22 16.03 -7.73
CA GLU A 394 9.28 15.22 -6.48
C GLU A 394 8.93 13.75 -6.71
N LEU A 395 9.47 13.17 -7.76
CA LEU A 395 9.16 11.82 -8.23
C LEU A 395 9.66 10.69 -7.31
N THR A 396 10.51 11.01 -6.33
CA THR A 396 10.90 10.05 -5.30
C THR A 396 9.69 9.47 -4.56
N HIS A 397 8.63 10.27 -4.40
CA HIS A 397 7.35 9.78 -3.85
C HIS A 397 6.71 8.72 -4.74
N LEU A 398 6.70 8.96 -6.05
CA LEU A 398 6.10 8.03 -7.03
C LEU A 398 6.83 6.68 -7.05
N ASP A 399 8.17 6.71 -7.03
CA ASP A 399 9.02 5.52 -7.14
C ASP A 399 8.92 4.59 -5.92
N ARG A 400 8.33 5.06 -4.83
CA ARG A 400 8.05 4.24 -3.66
C ARG A 400 6.93 3.23 -3.86
N GLY A 401 6.01 3.47 -4.81
CA GLY A 401 4.82 2.63 -4.94
C GLY A 401 4.37 2.30 -6.36
N TYR A 402 4.98 2.89 -7.38
CA TYR A 402 4.65 2.58 -8.78
C TYR A 402 5.91 2.23 -9.56
N VAL A 403 5.84 1.11 -10.26
CA VAL A 403 6.90 0.65 -11.17
C VAL A 403 6.61 1.21 -12.56
N ASP A 404 7.45 2.14 -13.02
CA ASP A 404 7.38 2.69 -14.39
C ASP A 404 5.97 3.13 -14.84
N LEU A 405 5.26 3.86 -13.98
CA LEU A 405 3.90 4.32 -14.31
C LEU A 405 3.85 5.12 -15.60
N HIS A 406 4.82 6.03 -15.83
CA HIS A 406 4.89 6.83 -17.04
C HIS A 406 5.11 5.96 -18.29
N GLY A 407 5.95 4.93 -18.22
CA GLY A 407 6.18 3.99 -19.32
C GLY A 407 4.93 3.19 -19.66
N LYS A 408 4.21 2.72 -18.64
CA LYS A 408 2.92 2.01 -18.81
C LYS A 408 1.88 2.91 -19.48
N LEU A 409 1.74 4.15 -19.03
CA LEU A 409 0.82 5.11 -19.64
C LEU A 409 1.22 5.48 -21.08
N LYS A 410 2.51 5.63 -21.34
CA LYS A 410 3.03 5.86 -22.70
C LYS A 410 2.69 4.71 -23.63
N GLN A 411 2.86 3.49 -23.18
CA GLN A 411 2.49 2.28 -23.93
C GLN A 411 1.00 2.24 -24.28
N LEU A 412 0.14 2.80 -23.42
CA LEU A 412 -1.30 2.90 -23.64
C LEU A 412 -1.70 4.07 -24.54
N GLY A 413 -0.76 4.93 -24.95
CA GLY A 413 -0.99 6.03 -25.88
C GLY A 413 -0.91 7.43 -25.29
N ALA A 414 -0.53 7.57 -24.01
CA ALA A 414 -0.32 8.89 -23.42
C ALA A 414 0.91 9.58 -24.02
N ASP A 415 0.83 10.91 -24.16
CA ASP A 415 1.98 11.76 -24.49
C ASP A 415 2.66 12.15 -23.17
N ILE A 416 3.57 11.30 -22.71
CA ILE A 416 4.18 11.39 -21.41
C ILE A 416 5.65 10.98 -21.48
N GLU A 417 6.51 11.71 -20.78
CA GLU A 417 7.95 11.43 -20.69
C GLU A 417 8.48 11.73 -19.29
N ARG A 418 9.45 10.95 -18.86
CA ARG A 418 10.25 11.24 -17.67
C ARG A 418 11.59 11.82 -18.12
N ILE A 419 11.93 12.99 -17.62
CA ILE A 419 13.09 13.76 -18.02
C ILE A 419 13.98 14.00 -16.80
N ASN A 420 15.27 13.69 -16.94
CA ASN A 420 16.31 14.02 -15.97
C ASN A 420 17.12 15.18 -16.55
N ASP A 421 17.00 16.38 -15.97
CA ASP A 421 17.82 17.55 -16.31
C ASP A 421 19.09 17.60 -15.46
#